data_3bf10bd73648ca06f3c88bf58c09fda2
#
_entry.id   3bf10bd73648ca06f3c88bf58c09fda2
#
_cell.length_a   1.000
_cell.length_b   1.000
_cell.length_c   1.000
_cell.angle_alpha   90.00
_cell.angle_beta   90.00
_cell.angle_gamma   90.00
#
_symmetry.space_group_name_H-M   'P 1'
#
loop_
_entity.id
_entity.type
_entity.pdbx_description
1 polymer ?
#
loop_
_entity_poly.entity_id
_entity_poly.type
_entity_poly.pdbx_seq_one_letter_code
_entity_poly.pdbx_strand_id
1 'polypeptide(L)'
;RQADGTERITLRNFAARPLLLPVEAALGTDLAELATVATGTPAPQVPADVHAAGLRWSTARGASAVTADPPPSDALASAGLLRWEARLPPGGSWTVELRVRPHGTGPHGTGTVPTPGRAAVNPFAPARASGDDPRVAHLWRTCLEDLRALLLRDPGHPTDLYLAGGAPWRCGPAPAEALVAARMTLPLGTDLALGTLRALARTQVTGPGPRSGMIPGPRRDAGPRLPPGCTATEATLLFPALLAEARRWGLPDRRTQELLPTAERCLRWLRGTVGDGEFLADPLPGGPVRAETQAHAHRAALLGADLLDAYDRPGGPELRQWARALRTAFREQFWIEDHAGGGRPVAARAPDGRPVTHLGAHSVHLLDTGLLGSGASAPGLLDPVRAGQLARLLGGPAMDSGWGLRTLETGDAAYNPFGHRGGAVRVQETAVAVAGLAAAGFEKEASPLLHGVLAAAETFGYRLPEMYAGERRTEGGAPLPHPAACRPAATAAAAGLLLLTTLAGIRPDVPAGKVTLRPVRGTPLGEIELTGLRVAGAPFSVRVGRLGLAMVEEAAGGLQLGA
;
A
#
# COMPACT_ATOMS: atom_id res chain seq x y z
N ARG A 1 -3.43 13.47 15.59
CA ARG A 1 -4.62 14.17 15.03
C ARG A 1 -5.81 13.23 15.14
N GLN A 2 -6.92 13.72 15.67
CA GLN A 2 -8.18 12.97 15.62
C GLN A 2 -8.86 13.21 14.27
N ALA A 3 -9.78 12.34 13.88
CA ALA A 3 -10.48 12.42 12.57
C ALA A 3 -11.29 13.71 12.38
N ASP A 4 -11.54 14.45 13.45
CA ASP A 4 -12.26 15.72 13.49
C ASP A 4 -11.34 16.96 13.42
N GLY A 5 -10.03 16.77 13.16
CA GLY A 5 -9.08 17.87 13.01
C GLY A 5 -8.84 18.68 14.29
N THR A 6 -8.83 18.04 15.44
CA THR A 6 -8.59 18.72 16.73
C THR A 6 -7.09 18.98 16.95
N GLU A 7 -6.75 20.22 17.29
CA GLU A 7 -5.42 20.67 17.73
C GLU A 7 -5.49 21.13 19.18
N ARG A 8 -4.58 20.64 20.03
CA ARG A 8 -4.53 21.03 21.45
C ARG A 8 -3.20 21.70 21.76
N ILE A 9 -3.26 22.94 22.25
CA ILE A 9 -2.11 23.75 22.62
C ILE A 9 -2.12 23.94 24.14
N THR A 10 -1.07 23.47 24.81
CA THR A 10 -0.94 23.61 26.30
C THR A 10 0.27 24.45 26.61
N LEU A 11 0.06 25.52 27.39
CA LEU A 11 1.10 26.36 27.96
C LEU A 11 1.27 26.01 29.43
N ARG A 12 2.51 25.90 29.91
CA ARG A 12 2.83 25.59 31.29
C ARG A 12 3.75 26.65 31.87
N ASN A 13 3.42 27.13 33.05
CA ASN A 13 4.23 28.08 33.81
C ASN A 13 5.25 27.35 34.70
N PHE A 14 6.53 27.51 34.42
CA PHE A 14 7.62 26.96 35.22
C PHE A 14 8.22 28.00 36.21
N ALA A 15 7.71 29.25 36.20
CA ALA A 15 8.16 30.29 37.12
C ALA A 15 7.47 30.18 38.47
N ALA A 16 8.10 30.72 39.50
CA ALA A 16 7.54 30.78 40.86
C ALA A 16 6.46 31.88 41.06
N ARG A 17 6.16 32.66 40.02
CA ARG A 17 5.15 33.74 40.03
C ARG A 17 4.04 33.47 39.01
N PRO A 18 2.82 33.96 39.26
CA PRO A 18 1.75 33.88 38.28
C PRO A 18 2.09 34.69 37.01
N LEU A 19 1.69 34.20 35.87
CA LEU A 19 1.86 34.85 34.56
C LEU A 19 0.50 35.11 33.94
N LEU A 20 0.35 36.26 33.29
CA LEU A 20 -0.75 36.60 32.42
C LEU A 20 -0.16 36.77 31.02
N LEU A 21 -0.53 35.90 30.10
CA LEU A 21 0.04 35.86 28.74
C LEU A 21 -1.07 36.12 27.71
N PRO A 22 -0.89 37.09 26.79
CA PRO A 22 -1.70 37.17 25.62
C PRO A 22 -1.34 35.98 24.71
N VAL A 23 -2.34 35.22 24.25
CA VAL A 23 -2.20 34.13 23.32
C VAL A 23 -2.97 34.48 22.06
N GLU A 24 -2.32 34.38 20.91
CA GLU A 24 -2.93 34.65 19.61
C GLU A 24 -2.78 33.42 18.71
N ALA A 25 -3.83 33.05 18.00
CA ALA A 25 -3.81 32.08 16.93
C ALA A 25 -4.21 32.74 15.62
N ALA A 26 -3.26 32.86 14.69
CA ALA A 26 -3.54 33.33 13.34
C ALA A 26 -3.93 32.13 12.47
N LEU A 27 -5.11 32.21 11.89
CA LEU A 27 -5.71 31.14 11.10
C LEU A 27 -6.08 31.68 9.70
N GLY A 28 -5.82 30.89 8.68
CA GLY A 28 -6.17 31.24 7.30
C GLY A 28 -6.31 30.01 6.45
N THR A 29 -7.04 30.16 5.36
CA THR A 29 -7.16 29.13 4.33
C THR A 29 -7.48 29.79 2.98
N ASP A 30 -7.00 29.18 1.92
CA ASP A 30 -7.37 29.51 0.54
C ASP A 30 -8.52 28.63 0.04
N LEU A 31 -8.95 27.62 0.80
CA LEU A 31 -9.90 26.58 0.39
C LEU A 31 -9.58 26.00 -1.01
N ALA A 32 -8.29 25.98 -1.35
CA ALA A 32 -7.82 25.50 -2.64
C ALA A 32 -8.13 24.01 -2.82
N GLU A 33 -8.50 23.65 -4.03
CA GLU A 33 -8.63 22.23 -4.40
C GLU A 33 -7.28 21.52 -4.32
N LEU A 34 -7.30 20.25 -3.96
CA LEU A 34 -6.08 19.43 -3.83
C LEU A 34 -5.22 19.44 -5.12
N ALA A 35 -5.86 19.55 -6.29
CA ALA A 35 -5.16 19.71 -7.57
C ALA A 35 -4.34 20.99 -7.65
N THR A 36 -4.91 22.09 -7.21
CA THR A 36 -4.26 23.39 -7.18
C THR A 36 -3.05 23.36 -6.23
N VAL A 37 -3.23 22.76 -5.06
CA VAL A 37 -2.12 22.56 -4.10
C VAL A 37 -1.03 21.66 -4.69
N ALA A 38 -1.40 20.56 -5.36
CA ALA A 38 -0.46 19.61 -5.95
C ALA A 38 0.36 20.19 -7.10
N THR A 39 -0.17 21.19 -7.81
CA THR A 39 0.57 21.91 -8.88
C THR A 39 1.39 23.08 -8.35
N GLY A 40 1.33 23.39 -7.06
CA GLY A 40 1.99 24.55 -6.45
C GLY A 40 1.43 25.88 -6.92
N THR A 41 0.22 25.89 -7.48
CA THR A 41 -0.44 27.12 -7.93
C THR A 41 -0.95 27.89 -6.71
N PRO A 42 -0.52 29.15 -6.47
CA PRO A 42 -1.01 29.93 -5.36
C PRO A 42 -2.49 30.28 -5.56
N ALA A 43 -3.26 30.21 -4.48
CA ALA A 43 -4.62 30.67 -4.44
C ALA A 43 -4.76 31.82 -3.42
N PRO A 44 -5.63 32.81 -3.66
CA PRO A 44 -5.84 33.91 -2.73
C PRO A 44 -6.48 33.36 -1.44
N GLN A 45 -6.08 33.93 -0.30
CA GLN A 45 -6.74 33.62 0.97
C GLN A 45 -8.21 34.02 0.93
N VAL A 46 -9.04 33.15 1.49
CA VAL A 46 -10.48 33.42 1.64
C VAL A 46 -10.67 34.27 2.89
N PRO A 47 -11.47 35.35 2.83
CA PRO A 47 -11.80 36.13 4.03
C PRO A 47 -12.59 35.29 5.03
N ALA A 48 -12.33 35.49 6.31
CA ALA A 48 -13.03 34.85 7.39
C ALA A 48 -14.25 35.65 7.85
N ASP A 49 -15.23 34.95 8.44
CA ASP A 49 -16.31 35.50 9.24
C ASP A 49 -16.20 35.00 10.68
N VAL A 50 -16.64 35.81 11.66
CA VAL A 50 -16.78 35.34 13.04
C VAL A 50 -17.93 34.33 13.10
N HIS A 51 -17.65 33.17 13.66
CA HIS A 51 -18.63 32.08 13.73
C HIS A 51 -18.52 31.33 15.07
N ALA A 52 -19.60 31.35 15.84
CA ALA A 52 -19.62 30.75 17.17
C ALA A 52 -18.40 31.17 18.02
N ALA A 53 -17.69 30.23 18.66
CA ALA A 53 -16.46 30.48 19.40
C ALA A 53 -15.22 30.41 18.50
N GLY A 54 -15.27 31.01 17.28
CA GLY A 54 -14.14 30.94 16.36
C GLY A 54 -14.36 31.65 15.03
N LEU A 55 -13.81 31.08 13.94
CA LEU A 55 -13.83 31.67 12.60
C LEU A 55 -14.36 30.66 11.57
N ARG A 56 -14.95 31.18 10.50
CA ARG A 56 -15.43 30.41 9.33
C ARG A 56 -14.95 31.05 8.04
N TRP A 57 -14.59 30.21 7.08
CA TRP A 57 -14.27 30.56 5.70
C TRP A 57 -15.24 29.83 4.79
N SER A 58 -15.74 30.51 3.75
CA SER A 58 -16.67 29.89 2.79
C SER A 58 -16.47 30.41 1.38
N THR A 59 -16.64 29.48 0.42
CA THR A 59 -16.67 29.75 -1.02
C THR A 59 -17.87 29.02 -1.63
N ALA A 60 -18.13 29.24 -2.93
CA ALA A 60 -19.16 28.48 -3.65
C ALA A 60 -18.88 26.96 -3.67
N ARG A 61 -17.64 26.51 -3.41
CA ARG A 61 -17.21 25.11 -3.50
C ARG A 61 -17.10 24.40 -2.16
N GLY A 62 -17.04 25.13 -1.06
CA GLY A 62 -16.90 24.53 0.26
C GLY A 62 -16.71 25.57 1.35
N ALA A 63 -16.74 25.10 2.59
CA ALA A 63 -16.49 25.93 3.76
C ALA A 63 -15.62 25.16 4.77
N SER A 64 -14.95 25.90 5.64
CA SER A 64 -14.26 25.36 6.81
C SER A 64 -14.55 26.27 8.01
N ALA A 65 -14.69 25.68 9.18
CA ALA A 65 -14.84 26.42 10.41
C ALA A 65 -13.84 25.91 11.46
N VAL A 66 -13.32 26.84 12.26
CA VAL A 66 -12.49 26.51 13.43
C VAL A 66 -13.20 27.09 14.65
N THR A 67 -13.45 26.25 15.64
CA THR A 67 -14.00 26.63 16.94
C THR A 67 -12.98 26.35 18.03
N ALA A 68 -12.95 27.17 19.06
CA ALA A 68 -12.01 27.06 20.16
C ALA A 68 -12.71 26.79 21.50
N ASP A 69 -12.04 26.00 22.35
CA ASP A 69 -12.45 25.72 23.73
C ASP A 69 -11.21 25.82 24.64
N PRO A 70 -11.16 26.77 25.58
CA PRO A 70 -12.15 27.80 25.88
C PRO A 70 -12.35 28.80 24.73
N PRO A 71 -13.51 29.46 24.68
CA PRO A 71 -13.78 30.45 23.64
C PRO A 71 -12.77 31.59 23.70
N PRO A 72 -12.42 32.21 22.56
CA PRO A 72 -11.52 33.35 22.54
C PRO A 72 -12.15 34.56 23.25
N SER A 73 -11.33 35.40 23.87
CA SER A 73 -11.76 36.68 24.41
C SER A 73 -12.09 37.70 23.31
N ASP A 74 -11.45 37.52 22.14
CA ASP A 74 -11.69 38.35 20.95
C ASP A 74 -11.42 37.56 19.68
N ALA A 75 -12.19 37.81 18.60
CA ALA A 75 -12.08 37.20 17.30
C ALA A 75 -12.11 38.26 16.20
N LEU A 76 -10.99 38.43 15.51
CA LEU A 76 -10.80 39.41 14.43
C LEU A 76 -10.85 38.70 13.06
N ALA A 77 -12.02 38.62 12.48
CA ALA A 77 -12.23 37.93 11.19
C ALA A 77 -11.35 38.53 10.07
N SER A 78 -11.22 39.84 9.98
CA SER A 78 -10.41 40.51 8.93
C SER A 78 -8.93 40.14 8.98
N ALA A 79 -8.42 39.74 10.16
CA ALA A 79 -7.05 39.30 10.35
C ALA A 79 -6.92 37.78 10.51
N GLY A 80 -8.03 37.04 10.52
CA GLY A 80 -8.02 35.60 10.80
C GLY A 80 -7.52 35.25 12.20
N LEU A 81 -7.77 36.11 13.20
CA LEU A 81 -7.08 36.06 14.50
C LEU A 81 -8.05 35.73 15.63
N LEU A 82 -7.66 34.76 16.47
CA LEU A 82 -8.32 34.46 17.74
C LEU A 82 -7.38 34.83 18.87
N ARG A 83 -7.90 35.46 19.95
CA ARG A 83 -7.13 35.96 21.09
C ARG A 83 -7.65 35.45 22.42
N TRP A 84 -6.73 35.19 23.35
CA TRP A 84 -7.00 34.81 24.75
C TRP A 84 -6.05 35.53 25.71
N GLU A 85 -6.50 35.68 26.93
CA GLU A 85 -5.66 36.03 28.06
C GLU A 85 -5.46 34.77 28.93
N ALA A 86 -4.32 34.08 28.78
CA ALA A 86 -4.02 32.89 29.54
C ALA A 86 -3.48 33.24 30.92
N ARG A 87 -4.20 32.88 31.98
CA ARG A 87 -3.76 33.04 33.39
C ARG A 87 -3.12 31.74 33.85
N LEU A 88 -1.84 31.81 34.17
CA LEU A 88 -1.00 30.67 34.51
C LEU A 88 -0.46 30.85 35.94
N PRO A 89 -1.03 30.20 36.97
CA PRO A 89 -0.45 30.18 38.31
C PRO A 89 0.92 29.47 38.30
N PRO A 90 1.73 29.63 39.34
CA PRO A 90 3.01 28.93 39.47
C PRO A 90 2.81 27.42 39.33
N GLY A 91 3.58 26.76 38.42
CA GLY A 91 3.47 25.33 38.12
C GLY A 91 2.19 24.93 37.36
N GLY A 92 1.28 25.87 37.13
CA GLY A 92 0.01 25.62 36.42
C GLY A 92 0.13 25.56 34.92
N SER A 93 -0.94 25.10 34.28
CA SER A 93 -1.06 25.04 32.81
C SER A 93 -2.38 25.63 32.36
N TRP A 94 -2.38 26.14 31.13
CA TRP A 94 -3.56 26.59 30.40
C TRP A 94 -3.58 25.86 29.07
N THR A 95 -4.76 25.39 28.62
CA THR A 95 -4.91 24.61 27.38
C THR A 95 -6.03 25.20 26.56
N VAL A 96 -5.82 25.33 25.26
CA VAL A 96 -6.87 25.60 24.28
C VAL A 96 -6.94 24.44 23.28
N GLU A 97 -8.15 24.08 22.92
CA GLU A 97 -8.45 23.08 21.91
C GLU A 97 -9.11 23.78 20.70
N LEU A 98 -8.48 23.67 19.53
CA LEU A 98 -9.01 24.17 18.26
C LEU A 98 -9.60 22.99 17.48
N ARG A 99 -10.87 23.09 17.11
CA ARG A 99 -11.58 22.07 16.31
C ARG A 99 -11.86 22.58 14.92
N VAL A 100 -11.24 21.94 13.93
CA VAL A 100 -11.39 22.25 12.50
C VAL A 100 -12.48 21.37 11.92
N ARG A 101 -13.51 21.98 11.32
CA ARG A 101 -14.62 21.26 10.66
C ARG A 101 -14.75 21.70 9.20
N PRO A 102 -14.32 20.87 8.25
CA PRO A 102 -14.59 21.12 6.84
C PRO A 102 -16.05 20.84 6.51
N HIS A 103 -16.65 21.67 5.65
CA HIS A 103 -18.01 21.49 5.12
C HIS A 103 -17.91 21.51 3.59
N GLY A 104 -18.15 20.38 2.93
CA GLY A 104 -18.17 20.30 1.47
C GLY A 104 -19.56 20.59 0.90
N THR A 105 -19.64 21.36 -0.20
CA THR A 105 -20.86 21.60 -0.99
C THR A 105 -20.83 20.88 -2.34
N GLY A 106 -19.93 19.89 -2.52
CA GLY A 106 -19.84 19.12 -3.77
C GLY A 106 -21.09 18.27 -4.04
N PRO A 107 -21.39 17.90 -5.31
CA PRO A 107 -22.55 17.09 -5.68
C PRO A 107 -22.59 15.68 -5.04
N HIS A 108 -21.57 15.32 -4.31
CA HIS A 108 -21.51 14.12 -3.46
C HIS A 108 -21.44 14.47 -1.95
N GLY A 109 -21.63 15.73 -1.58
CA GLY A 109 -21.30 16.29 -0.26
C GLY A 109 -22.47 16.56 0.65
N THR A 110 -23.43 15.67 0.78
CA THR A 110 -24.25 15.57 2.01
C THR A 110 -23.73 14.46 2.92
N GLY A 111 -22.44 14.17 2.83
CA GLY A 111 -21.76 13.36 3.81
C GLY A 111 -21.61 14.15 5.10
N THR A 112 -22.59 14.12 5.99
CA THR A 112 -22.31 14.27 7.42
C THR A 112 -21.10 13.42 7.72
N VAL A 113 -19.98 14.06 8.15
CA VAL A 113 -18.88 13.33 8.77
C VAL A 113 -19.54 12.36 9.77
N PRO A 114 -19.37 11.06 9.64
CA PRO A 114 -20.04 10.14 10.56
C PRO A 114 -19.62 10.54 11.95
N THR A 115 -20.60 10.99 12.75
CA THR A 115 -20.39 11.17 14.19
C THR A 115 -19.76 9.86 14.69
N PRO A 116 -18.70 9.90 15.52
CA PRO A 116 -18.11 8.69 16.07
C PRO A 116 -19.08 8.04 17.07
N GLY A 117 -20.14 7.50 16.55
CA GLY A 117 -21.18 6.76 17.26
C GLY A 117 -21.07 5.27 16.97
N ARG A 118 -20.48 4.54 17.83
CA ARG A 118 -20.01 3.15 17.88
C ARG A 118 -18.55 3.04 17.47
N ALA A 119 -17.74 2.53 18.39
CA ALA A 119 -16.36 2.16 18.16
C ALA A 119 -16.25 1.46 16.81
N ALA A 120 -15.66 2.12 15.83
CA ALA A 120 -15.47 1.55 14.51
C ALA A 120 -14.72 0.23 14.72
N VAL A 121 -15.32 -0.87 14.27
CA VAL A 121 -14.68 -2.18 14.32
C VAL A 121 -13.29 -2.01 13.74
N ASN A 122 -12.27 -2.22 14.56
CA ASN A 122 -10.90 -2.16 14.12
C ASN A 122 -10.55 -3.49 13.46
N PRO A 123 -10.44 -3.56 12.12
CA PRO A 123 -10.18 -4.83 11.44
C PRO A 123 -8.79 -5.39 11.74
N PHE A 124 -7.90 -4.59 12.36
CA PHE A 124 -6.50 -4.93 12.62
C PHE A 124 -6.19 -5.23 14.10
N ALA A 125 -7.17 -5.19 14.98
CA ALA A 125 -6.98 -5.56 16.38
C ALA A 125 -7.26 -7.06 16.56
N PRO A 126 -6.45 -7.78 17.32
CA PRO A 126 -5.41 -7.37 18.27
C PRO A 126 -3.96 -7.65 17.82
N ALA A 127 -3.65 -7.65 16.53
CA ALA A 127 -2.35 -8.05 16.01
C ALA A 127 -1.18 -7.23 16.58
N ARG A 128 -0.11 -7.92 16.98
CA ARG A 128 1.11 -7.34 17.56
C ARG A 128 2.35 -8.02 17.00
N ALA A 129 3.47 -7.32 17.02
CA ALA A 129 4.80 -7.87 16.74
C ALA A 129 5.78 -7.44 17.83
N SER A 130 6.64 -8.34 18.23
CA SER A 130 7.74 -8.13 19.17
C SER A 130 8.96 -8.96 18.76
N GLY A 131 10.10 -8.73 19.37
CA GLY A 131 11.32 -9.50 19.10
C GLY A 131 12.56 -8.85 19.67
N ASP A 132 13.73 -9.41 19.31
CA ASP A 132 15.04 -8.91 19.74
C ASP A 132 15.33 -7.49 19.22
N ASP A 133 14.85 -7.16 18.01
CA ASP A 133 14.99 -5.83 17.44
C ASP A 133 13.82 -4.93 17.88
N PRO A 134 14.06 -3.87 18.67
CA PRO A 134 13.00 -3.02 19.19
C PRO A 134 12.23 -2.26 18.10
N ARG A 135 12.82 -2.09 16.90
CA ARG A 135 12.19 -1.42 15.76
C ARG A 135 10.96 -2.18 15.27
N VAL A 136 10.92 -3.49 15.43
CA VAL A 136 9.81 -4.37 15.02
C VAL A 136 8.48 -3.90 15.64
N ALA A 137 8.44 -3.73 16.97
CA ALA A 137 7.22 -3.33 17.67
C ALA A 137 6.77 -1.91 17.28
N HIS A 138 7.71 -0.99 17.11
CA HIS A 138 7.41 0.38 16.71
C HIS A 138 6.86 0.46 15.29
N LEU A 139 7.52 -0.20 14.33
CA LEU A 139 7.08 -0.22 12.93
C LEU A 139 5.69 -0.86 12.81
N TRP A 140 5.48 -2.02 13.44
CA TRP A 140 4.20 -2.72 13.40
C TRP A 140 3.04 -1.84 13.88
N ARG A 141 3.20 -1.25 15.08
CA ARG A 141 2.18 -0.38 15.67
C ARG A 141 1.85 0.81 14.78
N THR A 142 2.88 1.51 14.28
CA THR A 142 2.68 2.70 13.44
C THR A 142 2.04 2.34 12.11
N CYS A 143 2.41 1.22 11.49
CA CYS A 143 1.77 0.73 10.27
C CYS A 143 0.28 0.44 10.49
N LEU A 144 -0.10 -0.19 11.59
CA LEU A 144 -1.52 -0.43 11.92
C LEU A 144 -2.29 0.88 12.17
N GLU A 145 -1.68 1.87 12.83
CA GLU A 145 -2.26 3.20 13.02
C GLU A 145 -2.49 3.90 11.69
N ASP A 146 -1.51 3.86 10.79
CA ASP A 146 -1.59 4.47 9.45
C ASP A 146 -2.66 3.80 8.58
N LEU A 147 -2.72 2.47 8.55
CA LEU A 147 -3.78 1.76 7.83
C LEU A 147 -5.16 2.12 8.38
N ARG A 148 -5.29 2.21 9.71
CA ARG A 148 -6.55 2.60 10.35
C ARG A 148 -6.97 4.02 9.98
N ALA A 149 -6.01 4.95 9.90
CA ALA A 149 -6.27 6.33 9.51
C ALA A 149 -6.68 6.48 8.02
N LEU A 150 -6.33 5.50 7.19
CA LEU A 150 -6.66 5.49 5.76
C LEU A 150 -7.91 4.66 5.41
N LEU A 151 -8.60 4.07 6.40
CA LEU A 151 -9.81 3.30 6.15
C LEU A 151 -10.93 4.19 5.62
N LEU A 152 -11.48 3.79 4.51
CA LEU A 152 -12.68 4.33 3.89
C LEU A 152 -13.84 3.36 4.03
N ARG A 153 -15.06 3.87 3.95
CA ARG A 153 -16.30 3.10 3.93
C ARG A 153 -17.09 3.46 2.68
N ASP A 154 -17.68 2.45 2.07
CA ASP A 154 -18.67 2.71 1.02
C ASP A 154 -19.94 3.28 1.67
N PRO A 155 -20.41 4.48 1.27
CA PRO A 155 -21.62 5.06 1.86
C PRO A 155 -22.87 4.18 1.73
N GLY A 156 -23.00 3.45 0.62
CA GLY A 156 -24.11 2.52 0.37
C GLY A 156 -23.92 1.15 1.06
N HIS A 157 -22.70 0.83 1.49
CA HIS A 157 -22.34 -0.46 2.09
C HIS A 157 -21.35 -0.25 3.24
N PRO A 158 -21.79 0.30 4.37
CA PRO A 158 -20.90 0.77 5.45
C PRO A 158 -20.09 -0.34 6.14
N THR A 159 -20.39 -1.61 5.88
CA THR A 159 -19.59 -2.76 6.33
C THR A 159 -18.39 -3.04 5.46
N ASP A 160 -18.38 -2.56 4.21
CA ASP A 160 -17.29 -2.79 3.27
C ASP A 160 -16.21 -1.73 3.46
N LEU A 161 -15.12 -2.15 4.10
CA LEU A 161 -13.95 -1.32 4.36
C LEU A 161 -12.92 -1.50 3.25
N TYR A 162 -12.31 -0.40 2.81
CA TYR A 162 -11.18 -0.39 1.89
C TYR A 162 -10.25 0.78 2.22
N LEU A 163 -9.11 0.89 1.56
CA LEU A 163 -8.10 1.91 1.90
C LEU A 163 -8.07 3.04 0.86
N ALA A 164 -7.90 4.28 1.34
CA ALA A 164 -7.41 5.37 0.53
C ALA A 164 -5.97 5.10 0.10
N GLY A 165 -5.54 5.65 -1.02
CA GLY A 165 -4.15 5.50 -1.49
C GLY A 165 -3.13 6.13 -0.55
N GLY A 166 -3.44 7.31 0.01
CA GLY A 166 -2.58 8.00 0.98
C GLY A 166 -2.88 9.49 1.08
N ALA A 167 -2.48 10.08 2.20
CA ALA A 167 -2.63 11.50 2.45
C ALA A 167 -1.29 12.24 2.17
N PRO A 168 -1.33 13.47 1.66
CA PRO A 168 -2.52 14.25 1.32
C PRO A 168 -3.05 14.03 -0.12
N TRP A 169 -2.27 13.40 -1.01
CA TRP A 169 -2.47 13.47 -2.47
C TRP A 169 -3.49 12.46 -3.02
N ARG A 170 -3.74 11.35 -2.32
CA ARG A 170 -4.61 10.25 -2.76
C ARG A 170 -5.58 9.82 -1.66
N CYS A 171 -6.34 10.78 -1.14
CA CYS A 171 -7.30 10.55 -0.05
C CYS A 171 -8.55 9.76 -0.48
N GLY A 172 -8.73 9.52 -1.78
CA GLY A 172 -9.84 8.76 -2.35
C GLY A 172 -9.49 7.31 -2.68
N PRO A 173 -10.43 6.58 -3.32
CA PRO A 173 -10.22 5.22 -3.78
C PRO A 173 -9.09 5.14 -4.81
N ALA A 174 -8.11 4.28 -4.56
CA ALA A 174 -7.01 3.96 -5.45
C ALA A 174 -7.00 2.44 -5.69
N PRO A 175 -7.71 1.92 -6.71
CA PRO A 175 -8.03 0.50 -6.85
C PRO A 175 -6.83 -0.44 -6.79
N ALA A 176 -5.79 -0.20 -7.60
CA ALA A 176 -4.59 -1.06 -7.60
C ALA A 176 -3.87 -1.02 -6.24
N GLU A 177 -3.67 0.17 -5.67
CA GLU A 177 -3.01 0.36 -4.38
C GLU A 177 -3.82 -0.28 -3.23
N ALA A 178 -5.15 -0.16 -3.27
CA ALA A 178 -6.02 -0.80 -2.28
C ALA A 178 -5.96 -2.33 -2.35
N LEU A 179 -5.92 -2.91 -3.57
CA LEU A 179 -5.76 -4.36 -3.77
C LEU A 179 -4.39 -4.85 -3.28
N VAL A 180 -3.32 -4.12 -3.59
CA VAL A 180 -1.97 -4.45 -3.13
C VAL A 180 -1.89 -4.38 -1.60
N ALA A 181 -2.39 -3.31 -0.99
CA ALA A 181 -2.38 -3.17 0.46
C ALA A 181 -3.25 -4.25 1.14
N ALA A 182 -4.43 -4.55 0.61
CA ALA A 182 -5.28 -5.62 1.11
C ALA A 182 -4.61 -7.01 1.01
N ARG A 183 -3.85 -7.26 -0.07
CA ARG A 183 -3.07 -8.49 -0.23
C ARG A 183 -1.95 -8.61 0.81
N MET A 184 -1.20 -7.53 1.03
CA MET A 184 -0.11 -7.49 2.02
C MET A 184 -0.61 -7.65 3.47
N THR A 185 -1.88 -7.33 3.72
CA THR A 185 -2.50 -7.41 5.06
C THR A 185 -3.34 -8.67 5.29
N LEU A 186 -3.34 -9.64 4.38
CA LEU A 186 -4.05 -10.92 4.56
C LEU A 186 -3.70 -11.65 5.87
N PRO A 187 -2.46 -11.58 6.40
CA PRO A 187 -2.16 -12.13 7.72
C PRO A 187 -2.95 -11.51 8.88
N LEU A 188 -3.53 -10.33 8.71
CA LEU A 188 -4.39 -9.68 9.71
C LEU A 188 -5.86 -10.11 9.62
N GLY A 189 -6.21 -10.92 8.61
CA GLY A 189 -7.56 -11.38 8.31
C GLY A 189 -8.04 -10.95 6.93
N THR A 190 -9.15 -11.52 6.50
CA THR A 190 -9.68 -11.35 5.14
C THR A 190 -10.73 -10.23 5.00
N ASP A 191 -11.08 -9.53 6.07
CA ASP A 191 -12.17 -8.54 6.07
C ASP A 191 -11.85 -7.32 5.17
N LEU A 192 -10.61 -6.82 5.23
CA LEU A 192 -10.17 -5.72 4.37
C LEU A 192 -10.14 -6.15 2.89
N ALA A 193 -9.66 -7.36 2.61
CA ALA A 193 -9.68 -7.91 1.25
C ALA A 193 -11.12 -8.05 0.74
N LEU A 194 -12.03 -8.58 1.54
CA LEU A 194 -13.44 -8.71 1.20
C LEU A 194 -14.09 -7.36 0.90
N GLY A 195 -13.93 -6.38 1.79
CA GLY A 195 -14.49 -5.03 1.61
C GLY A 195 -13.94 -4.34 0.36
N THR A 196 -12.63 -4.43 0.13
CA THR A 196 -11.96 -3.90 -1.08
C THR A 196 -12.50 -4.56 -2.35
N LEU A 197 -12.56 -5.89 -2.39
CA LEU A 197 -13.07 -6.63 -3.55
C LEU A 197 -14.53 -6.30 -3.83
N ARG A 198 -15.40 -6.19 -2.83
CA ARG A 198 -16.80 -5.80 -2.99
C ARG A 198 -16.95 -4.38 -3.52
N ALA A 199 -16.22 -3.43 -2.94
CA ALA A 199 -16.25 -2.04 -3.40
C ALA A 199 -15.83 -1.94 -4.88
N LEU A 200 -14.79 -2.66 -5.29
CA LEU A 200 -14.31 -2.67 -6.67
C LEU A 200 -15.23 -3.46 -7.62
N ALA A 201 -15.83 -4.56 -7.18
CA ALA A 201 -16.79 -5.33 -7.97
C ALA A 201 -17.98 -4.46 -8.43
N ARG A 202 -18.43 -3.54 -7.57
CA ARG A 202 -19.50 -2.59 -7.91
C ARG A 202 -19.11 -1.55 -8.96
N THR A 203 -17.81 -1.33 -9.14
CA THR A 203 -17.28 -0.36 -10.12
C THR A 203 -16.87 -1.02 -11.44
N GLN A 204 -16.89 -2.36 -11.51
CA GLN A 204 -16.46 -3.10 -12.71
C GLN A 204 -17.23 -2.68 -13.94
N VAL A 205 -16.53 -2.51 -15.06
CA VAL A 205 -17.14 -2.21 -16.36
C VAL A 205 -17.87 -3.45 -16.88
N THR A 206 -19.20 -3.36 -16.97
CA THR A 206 -20.06 -4.49 -17.42
C THR A 206 -20.69 -4.27 -18.79
N GLY A 207 -20.61 -3.06 -19.35
CA GLY A 207 -21.11 -2.73 -20.70
C GLY A 207 -20.28 -3.40 -21.80
N PRO A 208 -20.81 -3.50 -23.03
CA PRO A 208 -20.07 -4.04 -24.17
C PRO A 208 -18.87 -3.15 -24.54
N GLY A 209 -17.83 -3.77 -25.11
CA GLY A 209 -16.65 -3.06 -25.61
C GLY A 209 -15.34 -3.58 -25.02
N PRO A 210 -14.19 -3.01 -25.45
CA PRO A 210 -12.86 -3.52 -25.13
C PRO A 210 -12.49 -3.41 -23.63
N ARG A 211 -13.24 -2.61 -22.87
CA ARG A 211 -13.04 -2.47 -21.42
C ARG A 211 -13.98 -3.35 -20.60
N SER A 212 -14.84 -4.13 -21.23
CA SER A 212 -15.78 -5.02 -20.51
C SER A 212 -15.02 -6.00 -19.62
N GLY A 213 -15.33 -6.02 -18.34
CA GLY A 213 -14.64 -6.84 -17.35
C GLY A 213 -13.50 -6.13 -16.61
N MET A 214 -13.09 -4.93 -17.01
CA MET A 214 -12.05 -4.18 -16.29
C MET A 214 -12.53 -3.61 -14.98
N ILE A 215 -11.63 -3.57 -14.00
CA ILE A 215 -11.74 -2.70 -12.83
C ILE A 215 -11.17 -1.33 -13.23
N PRO A 216 -11.93 -0.24 -13.15
CA PRO A 216 -11.44 1.07 -13.55
C PRO A 216 -10.30 1.54 -12.63
N GLY A 217 -9.41 2.38 -13.18
CA GLY A 217 -8.39 3.08 -12.41
C GLY A 217 -8.98 4.12 -11.45
N PRO A 218 -8.15 4.84 -10.69
CA PRO A 218 -8.60 5.85 -9.75
C PRO A 218 -9.40 6.93 -10.46
N ARG A 219 -10.56 7.28 -9.90
CA ARG A 219 -11.27 8.49 -10.30
C ARG A 219 -10.49 9.67 -9.76
N ARG A 220 -10.08 10.55 -10.64
CA ARG A 220 -9.37 11.78 -10.28
C ARG A 220 -10.32 12.94 -10.46
N ASP A 221 -10.68 13.57 -9.35
CA ASP A 221 -11.41 14.83 -9.38
C ASP A 221 -10.49 16.02 -9.67
N ALA A 222 -9.20 15.78 -9.83
CA ALA A 222 -8.20 16.83 -9.85
C ALA A 222 -7.11 16.59 -10.89
N GLY A 223 -7.14 17.39 -11.95
CA GLY A 223 -6.02 17.72 -12.82
C GLY A 223 -5.58 16.67 -13.86
N PRO A 224 -5.12 17.13 -15.02
CA PRO A 224 -4.91 16.27 -16.20
C PRO A 224 -3.60 15.49 -16.21
N ARG A 225 -2.72 15.61 -15.22
CA ARG A 225 -1.34 15.13 -15.34
C ARG A 225 -0.76 14.50 -14.09
N LEU A 226 -1.33 13.38 -13.67
CA LEU A 226 -0.49 12.42 -12.96
C LEU A 226 0.06 11.42 -14.00
N PRO A 227 1.30 10.89 -13.83
CA PRO A 227 1.83 9.90 -14.77
C PRO A 227 0.75 8.86 -15.03
N PRO A 228 0.62 8.35 -16.27
CA PRO A 228 -0.27 7.25 -16.56
C PRO A 228 0.27 6.00 -15.84
N GLY A 229 0.02 5.92 -14.54
CA GLY A 229 0.06 4.65 -13.84
C GLY A 229 -1.02 3.83 -14.49
N CYS A 230 -0.67 2.72 -15.08
CA CYS A 230 -1.56 1.78 -15.71
C CYS A 230 -2.38 1.03 -14.66
N THR A 231 -3.11 1.77 -13.87
CA THR A 231 -3.72 1.26 -12.66
C THR A 231 -4.97 0.46 -12.92
N ALA A 232 -5.63 0.63 -14.09
CA ALA A 232 -6.82 -0.15 -14.43
C ALA A 232 -6.46 -1.57 -14.85
N THR A 233 -5.42 -1.75 -15.67
CA THR A 233 -4.90 -3.08 -16.04
C THR A 233 -4.43 -3.81 -14.80
N GLU A 234 -3.60 -3.17 -13.99
CA GLU A 234 -3.07 -3.73 -12.74
C GLU A 234 -4.21 -4.12 -11.78
N ALA A 235 -5.18 -3.22 -11.53
CA ALA A 235 -6.34 -3.51 -10.67
C ALA A 235 -7.16 -4.69 -11.20
N THR A 236 -7.35 -4.80 -12.52
CA THR A 236 -8.09 -5.89 -13.14
C THR A 236 -7.38 -7.24 -12.94
N LEU A 237 -6.05 -7.27 -13.06
CA LEU A 237 -5.24 -8.47 -12.86
C LEU A 237 -5.09 -8.85 -11.39
N LEU A 238 -4.99 -7.87 -10.49
CA LEU A 238 -4.87 -8.09 -9.05
C LEU A 238 -6.16 -8.61 -8.42
N PHE A 239 -7.33 -8.29 -8.97
CA PHE A 239 -8.62 -8.70 -8.41
C PHE A 239 -8.76 -10.23 -8.26
N PRO A 240 -8.64 -11.06 -9.32
CA PRO A 240 -8.71 -12.51 -9.20
C PRO A 240 -7.58 -13.09 -8.35
N ALA A 241 -6.38 -12.51 -8.41
CA ALA A 241 -5.25 -12.94 -7.60
C ALA A 241 -5.52 -12.74 -6.09
N LEU A 242 -6.00 -11.56 -5.69
CA LEU A 242 -6.36 -11.30 -4.30
C LEU A 242 -7.49 -12.20 -3.82
N LEU A 243 -8.52 -12.43 -4.64
CA LEU A 243 -9.64 -13.31 -4.26
C LEU A 243 -9.16 -14.75 -4.02
N ALA A 244 -8.28 -15.26 -4.89
CA ALA A 244 -7.69 -16.60 -4.74
C ALA A 244 -6.85 -16.71 -3.47
N GLU A 245 -5.97 -15.73 -3.20
CA GLU A 245 -5.14 -15.74 -2.00
C GLU A 245 -5.98 -15.51 -0.72
N ALA A 246 -6.98 -14.62 -0.74
CA ALA A 246 -7.88 -14.44 0.40
C ALA A 246 -8.63 -15.74 0.76
N ARG A 247 -9.03 -16.54 -0.24
CA ARG A 247 -9.58 -17.88 -0.02
C ARG A 247 -8.57 -18.80 0.69
N ARG A 248 -7.28 -18.75 0.29
CA ARG A 248 -6.22 -19.53 0.96
C ARG A 248 -6.03 -19.09 2.43
N TRP A 249 -6.24 -17.82 2.75
CA TRP A 249 -6.21 -17.28 4.11
C TRP A 249 -7.50 -17.55 4.91
N GLY A 250 -8.55 -18.10 4.28
CA GLY A 250 -9.80 -18.48 4.96
C GLY A 250 -10.94 -17.51 4.75
N LEU A 251 -10.96 -16.77 3.63
CA LEU A 251 -12.18 -16.10 3.20
C LEU A 251 -13.28 -17.16 3.00
N PRO A 252 -14.45 -17.03 3.65
CA PRO A 252 -15.50 -18.05 3.56
C PRO A 252 -15.96 -18.30 2.12
N ASP A 253 -16.21 -19.55 1.77
CA ASP A 253 -16.62 -19.97 0.42
C ASP A 253 -17.83 -19.19 -0.11
N ARG A 254 -18.83 -18.93 0.71
CA ARG A 254 -19.98 -18.11 0.34
C ARG A 254 -19.56 -16.70 -0.14
N ARG A 255 -18.55 -16.11 0.49
CA ARG A 255 -18.03 -14.77 0.12
C ARG A 255 -17.18 -14.83 -1.14
N THR A 256 -16.44 -15.90 -1.30
CA THR A 256 -15.68 -16.15 -2.53
C THR A 256 -16.62 -16.32 -3.72
N GLN A 257 -17.69 -17.14 -3.58
CA GLN A 257 -18.70 -17.36 -4.62
C GLN A 257 -19.43 -16.07 -5.02
N GLU A 258 -19.72 -15.19 -4.07
CA GLU A 258 -20.30 -13.86 -4.33
C GLU A 258 -19.45 -13.03 -5.31
N LEU A 259 -18.12 -13.11 -5.20
CA LEU A 259 -17.16 -12.33 -5.98
C LEU A 259 -16.65 -13.04 -7.23
N LEU A 260 -16.90 -14.33 -7.35
CA LEU A 260 -16.44 -15.16 -8.47
C LEU A 260 -16.86 -14.62 -9.85
N PRO A 261 -18.11 -14.17 -10.09
CA PRO A 261 -18.51 -13.61 -11.37
C PRO A 261 -17.70 -12.38 -11.78
N THR A 262 -17.24 -11.57 -10.82
CA THR A 262 -16.37 -10.41 -11.09
C THR A 262 -14.98 -10.89 -11.51
N ALA A 263 -14.40 -11.85 -10.79
CA ALA A 263 -13.11 -12.45 -11.13
C ALA A 263 -13.15 -13.11 -12.53
N GLU A 264 -14.21 -13.85 -12.85
CA GLU A 264 -14.41 -14.45 -14.19
C GLU A 264 -14.42 -13.38 -15.29
N ARG A 265 -15.07 -12.24 -15.08
CA ARG A 265 -15.06 -11.14 -16.05
C ARG A 265 -13.68 -10.53 -16.22
N CYS A 266 -12.89 -10.38 -15.12
CA CYS A 266 -11.50 -9.92 -15.21
C CYS A 266 -10.63 -10.90 -16.04
N LEU A 267 -10.75 -12.19 -15.77
CA LEU A 267 -10.01 -13.24 -16.50
C LEU A 267 -10.45 -13.35 -17.98
N ARG A 268 -11.73 -13.17 -18.25
CA ARG A 268 -12.26 -13.12 -19.63
C ARG A 268 -11.74 -11.88 -20.37
N TRP A 269 -11.69 -10.71 -19.69
CA TRP A 269 -11.07 -9.52 -20.26
C TRP A 269 -9.60 -9.77 -20.60
N LEU A 270 -8.83 -10.38 -19.71
CA LEU A 270 -7.44 -10.75 -19.97
C LEU A 270 -7.32 -11.60 -21.25
N ARG A 271 -8.09 -12.69 -21.33
CA ARG A 271 -8.06 -13.58 -22.50
C ARG A 271 -8.50 -12.88 -23.79
N GLY A 272 -9.56 -12.08 -23.72
CA GLY A 272 -10.05 -11.33 -24.88
C GLY A 272 -9.10 -10.23 -25.35
N THR A 273 -8.33 -9.62 -24.44
CA THR A 273 -7.35 -8.59 -24.79
C THR A 273 -6.08 -9.19 -25.41
N VAL A 274 -5.63 -10.33 -24.89
CA VAL A 274 -4.46 -11.04 -25.43
C VAL A 274 -4.81 -11.68 -26.80
N GLY A 275 -6.04 -12.17 -26.97
CA GLY A 275 -6.46 -12.91 -28.18
C GLY A 275 -5.60 -14.15 -28.39
N ASP A 276 -5.07 -14.32 -29.61
CA ASP A 276 -4.14 -15.40 -29.97
C ASP A 276 -2.67 -15.04 -29.64
N GLY A 277 -2.43 -13.82 -29.13
CA GLY A 277 -1.10 -13.37 -28.76
C GLY A 277 -0.63 -13.94 -27.42
N GLU A 278 0.67 -13.81 -27.17
CA GLU A 278 1.31 -14.28 -25.95
C GLU A 278 1.35 -13.20 -24.87
N PHE A 279 1.51 -11.93 -25.28
CA PHE A 279 1.74 -10.80 -24.36
C PHE A 279 0.51 -9.90 -24.23
N LEU A 280 0.30 -9.43 -23.01
CA LEU A 280 -0.67 -8.39 -22.73
C LEU A 280 -0.05 -7.01 -22.98
N ALA A 281 -0.49 -6.31 -24.01
CA ALA A 281 -0.11 -4.92 -24.25
C ALA A 281 -0.79 -3.97 -23.26
N ASP A 282 -0.20 -2.79 -23.07
CA ASP A 282 -0.87 -1.69 -22.35
C ASP A 282 -2.18 -1.36 -23.11
N PRO A 283 -3.31 -1.21 -22.43
CA PRO A 283 -4.61 -0.99 -23.09
C PRO A 283 -4.70 0.31 -23.88
N LEU A 284 -3.73 1.19 -23.79
CA LEU A 284 -3.61 2.35 -24.67
C LEU A 284 -3.16 1.88 -26.06
N PRO A 285 -3.81 2.29 -27.15
CA PRO A 285 -3.37 1.98 -28.51
C PRO A 285 -1.91 2.38 -28.70
N GLY A 286 -1.07 1.42 -29.09
CA GLY A 286 0.37 1.66 -29.27
C GLY A 286 1.17 1.74 -27.97
N GLY A 287 0.64 1.30 -26.85
CA GLY A 287 1.36 1.22 -25.58
C GLY A 287 2.44 0.13 -25.56
N PRO A 288 3.44 0.25 -24.67
CA PRO A 288 4.49 -0.75 -24.53
C PRO A 288 3.97 -2.04 -23.87
N VAL A 289 4.60 -3.15 -24.20
CA VAL A 289 4.43 -4.43 -23.49
C VAL A 289 5.40 -4.44 -22.31
N ARG A 290 4.91 -4.33 -21.08
CA ARG A 290 5.74 -4.19 -19.88
C ARG A 290 5.94 -5.52 -19.18
N ALA A 291 7.16 -5.79 -18.68
CA ALA A 291 7.48 -7.00 -17.94
C ALA A 291 6.63 -7.14 -16.67
N GLU A 292 6.42 -6.06 -15.93
CA GLU A 292 5.57 -6.04 -14.71
C GLU A 292 4.13 -6.47 -15.01
N THR A 293 3.57 -6.00 -16.14
CA THR A 293 2.23 -6.35 -16.59
C THR A 293 2.14 -7.85 -16.90
N GLN A 294 3.19 -8.42 -17.53
CA GLN A 294 3.24 -9.86 -17.80
C GLN A 294 3.31 -10.68 -16.51
N ALA A 295 4.07 -10.22 -15.52
CA ALA A 295 4.14 -10.88 -14.22
C ALA A 295 2.78 -10.90 -13.51
N HIS A 296 2.08 -9.77 -13.48
CA HIS A 296 0.72 -9.69 -12.94
C HIS A 296 -0.28 -10.56 -13.71
N ALA A 297 -0.22 -10.54 -15.05
CA ALA A 297 -1.11 -11.33 -15.91
C ALA A 297 -0.88 -12.84 -15.74
N HIS A 298 0.39 -13.28 -15.70
CA HIS A 298 0.76 -14.67 -15.44
C HIS A 298 0.24 -15.16 -14.08
N ARG A 299 0.46 -14.37 -13.03
CA ARG A 299 -0.06 -14.67 -11.69
C ARG A 299 -1.58 -14.72 -11.66
N ALA A 300 -2.26 -13.72 -12.27
CA ALA A 300 -3.71 -13.70 -12.38
C ALA A 300 -4.28 -14.93 -13.08
N ALA A 301 -3.61 -15.38 -14.16
CA ALA A 301 -4.02 -16.57 -14.88
C ALA A 301 -3.87 -17.85 -14.05
N LEU A 302 -2.75 -18.03 -13.37
CA LEU A 302 -2.50 -19.24 -12.58
C LEU A 302 -3.39 -19.31 -11.32
N LEU A 303 -3.46 -18.22 -10.55
CA LEU A 303 -4.30 -18.16 -9.36
C LEU A 303 -5.79 -18.15 -9.72
N GLY A 304 -6.14 -17.48 -10.82
CA GLY A 304 -7.49 -17.50 -11.37
C GLY A 304 -7.92 -18.88 -11.84
N ALA A 305 -7.04 -19.62 -12.52
CA ALA A 305 -7.32 -21.00 -12.93
C ALA A 305 -7.56 -21.93 -11.74
N ASP A 306 -6.73 -21.80 -10.71
CA ASP A 306 -6.88 -22.54 -9.45
C ASP A 306 -8.22 -22.21 -8.74
N LEU A 307 -8.60 -20.92 -8.76
CA LEU A 307 -9.86 -20.46 -8.22
C LEU A 307 -11.06 -21.00 -9.01
N LEU A 308 -11.01 -20.99 -10.36
CA LEU A 308 -12.08 -21.50 -11.20
C LEU A 308 -12.29 -22.99 -10.99
N ASP A 309 -11.22 -23.79 -10.95
CA ASP A 309 -11.30 -25.22 -10.71
C ASP A 309 -11.91 -25.53 -9.32
N ALA A 310 -11.57 -24.74 -8.32
CA ALA A 310 -12.09 -24.93 -6.95
C ALA A 310 -13.62 -24.78 -6.84
N TYR A 311 -14.27 -24.17 -7.85
CA TYR A 311 -15.71 -23.95 -7.90
C TYR A 311 -16.34 -24.53 -9.17
N ASP A 312 -15.69 -25.50 -9.83
CA ASP A 312 -16.16 -26.18 -11.04
C ASP A 312 -16.56 -25.19 -12.16
N ARG A 313 -15.79 -24.09 -12.29
CA ARG A 313 -16.01 -23.07 -13.34
C ARG A 313 -15.09 -23.31 -14.53
N PRO A 314 -15.58 -23.08 -15.77
CA PRO A 314 -14.79 -23.29 -16.98
C PRO A 314 -13.69 -22.23 -17.14
N GLY A 315 -12.62 -22.57 -17.89
CA GLY A 315 -11.55 -21.65 -18.29
C GLY A 315 -10.21 -21.89 -17.60
N GLY A 316 -10.13 -22.76 -16.59
CA GLY A 316 -8.89 -23.08 -15.90
C GLY A 316 -7.79 -23.66 -16.78
N PRO A 317 -8.07 -24.71 -17.60
CA PRO A 317 -7.10 -25.30 -18.52
C PRO A 317 -6.53 -24.29 -19.53
N GLU A 318 -7.38 -23.46 -20.13
CA GLU A 318 -7.02 -22.45 -21.13
C GLU A 318 -6.11 -21.36 -20.52
N LEU A 319 -6.41 -20.91 -19.30
CA LEU A 319 -5.57 -19.95 -18.58
C LEU A 319 -4.19 -20.52 -18.29
N ARG A 320 -4.10 -21.79 -17.86
CA ARG A 320 -2.81 -22.45 -17.62
C ARG A 320 -2.04 -22.69 -18.91
N GLN A 321 -2.73 -23.01 -20.00
CA GLN A 321 -2.10 -23.16 -21.31
C GLN A 321 -1.48 -21.85 -21.76
N TRP A 322 -2.24 -20.76 -21.70
CA TRP A 322 -1.73 -19.43 -22.01
C TRP A 322 -0.57 -19.01 -21.09
N ALA A 323 -0.67 -19.24 -19.78
CA ALA A 323 0.39 -18.92 -18.84
C ALA A 323 1.70 -19.68 -19.16
N ARG A 324 1.61 -20.92 -19.64
CA ARG A 324 2.78 -21.68 -20.12
C ARG A 324 3.38 -21.08 -21.38
N ALA A 325 2.55 -20.70 -22.36
CA ALA A 325 3.00 -20.04 -23.59
C ALA A 325 3.66 -18.69 -23.27
N LEU A 326 3.01 -17.86 -22.45
CA LEU A 326 3.56 -16.59 -21.97
C LEU A 326 4.93 -16.78 -21.31
N ARG A 327 5.09 -17.78 -20.45
CA ARG A 327 6.36 -18.06 -19.77
C ARG A 327 7.47 -18.42 -20.75
N THR A 328 7.18 -19.20 -21.78
CA THR A 328 8.15 -19.56 -22.82
C THR A 328 8.57 -18.32 -23.61
N ALA A 329 7.62 -17.58 -24.15
CA ALA A 329 7.88 -16.37 -24.91
C ALA A 329 8.57 -15.28 -24.07
N PHE A 330 8.22 -15.15 -22.78
CA PHE A 330 8.87 -14.20 -21.88
C PHE A 330 10.36 -14.48 -21.72
N ARG A 331 10.75 -15.73 -21.54
CA ARG A 331 12.16 -16.13 -21.41
C ARG A 331 12.97 -15.87 -22.67
N GLU A 332 12.35 -15.95 -23.83
CA GLU A 332 12.98 -15.68 -25.14
C GLU A 332 13.07 -14.18 -25.43
N GLN A 333 12.07 -13.40 -25.06
CA GLN A 333 11.92 -12.04 -25.55
C GLN A 333 12.11 -10.96 -24.47
N PHE A 334 12.06 -11.31 -23.19
CA PHE A 334 12.20 -10.37 -22.06
C PHE A 334 13.44 -10.61 -21.21
N TRP A 335 14.43 -11.27 -21.79
CA TRP A 335 15.71 -11.49 -21.15
C TRP A 335 16.86 -11.16 -22.10
N ILE A 336 17.85 -10.44 -21.59
CA ILE A 336 19.10 -10.15 -22.31
C ILE A 336 20.22 -10.87 -21.58
N GLU A 337 20.91 -11.76 -22.30
CA GLU A 337 22.13 -12.40 -21.80
C GLU A 337 23.33 -11.46 -22.02
N ASP A 338 24.24 -11.38 -21.06
CA ASP A 338 25.52 -10.72 -21.25
C ASP A 338 26.63 -11.74 -21.57
N HIS A 339 27.73 -11.28 -22.14
CA HIS A 339 28.85 -12.14 -22.57
C HIS A 339 29.62 -12.76 -21.40
N ALA A 340 29.40 -12.31 -20.16
CA ALA A 340 30.04 -12.80 -18.94
C ALA A 340 29.22 -13.88 -18.22
N GLY A 341 28.17 -14.42 -18.86
CA GLY A 341 27.25 -15.42 -18.26
C GLY A 341 26.27 -14.82 -17.26
N GLY A 342 26.12 -13.50 -17.26
CA GLY A 342 25.08 -12.75 -16.58
C GLY A 342 23.84 -12.59 -17.47
N GLY A 343 22.93 -11.73 -17.01
CA GLY A 343 21.75 -11.36 -17.79
C GLY A 343 20.80 -10.51 -16.98
N ARG A 344 19.91 -9.82 -17.67
CA ARG A 344 18.91 -8.98 -17.01
C ARG A 344 17.56 -8.95 -17.73
N PRO A 345 16.45 -8.68 -17.03
CA PRO A 345 15.16 -8.56 -17.66
C PRO A 345 15.09 -7.31 -18.55
N VAL A 346 14.34 -7.42 -19.64
CA VAL A 346 13.85 -6.28 -20.43
C VAL A 346 12.70 -5.65 -19.66
N ALA A 347 12.74 -4.37 -19.37
CA ALA A 347 11.69 -3.65 -18.64
C ALA A 347 10.38 -3.59 -19.42
N ALA A 348 10.49 -3.35 -20.74
CA ALA A 348 9.36 -3.30 -21.64
C ALA A 348 9.82 -3.55 -23.09
N ARG A 349 8.88 -3.87 -23.95
CA ARG A 349 9.04 -3.79 -25.41
C ARG A 349 8.23 -2.60 -25.90
N ALA A 350 8.88 -1.72 -26.63
CA ALA A 350 8.22 -0.58 -27.26
C ALA A 350 7.24 -1.04 -28.35
N PRO A 351 6.32 -0.20 -28.84
CA PRO A 351 5.35 -0.56 -29.85
C PRO A 351 5.99 -1.06 -31.16
N ASP A 352 7.19 -0.61 -31.47
CA ASP A 352 8.01 -1.05 -32.62
C ASP A 352 8.79 -2.36 -32.35
N GLY A 353 8.56 -2.99 -31.19
CA GLY A 353 9.20 -4.22 -30.76
C GLY A 353 10.60 -4.05 -30.15
N ARG A 354 11.18 -2.84 -30.10
CA ARG A 354 12.51 -2.61 -29.49
C ARG A 354 12.48 -2.88 -27.98
N PRO A 355 13.49 -3.57 -27.44
CA PRO A 355 13.60 -3.78 -26.01
C PRO A 355 13.98 -2.48 -25.29
N VAL A 356 13.31 -2.20 -24.18
CA VAL A 356 13.68 -1.17 -23.20
C VAL A 356 14.43 -1.86 -22.07
N THR A 357 15.72 -1.58 -21.95
CA THR A 357 16.67 -2.43 -21.21
C THR A 357 17.09 -1.92 -19.85
N HIS A 358 16.50 -0.82 -19.36
CA HIS A 358 16.80 -0.32 -18.02
C HIS A 358 16.38 -1.32 -16.93
N LEU A 359 17.13 -1.38 -15.85
CA LEU A 359 16.78 -2.15 -14.66
C LEU A 359 16.02 -1.27 -13.68
N GLY A 360 14.81 -1.70 -13.31
CA GLY A 360 13.99 -0.97 -12.35
C GLY A 360 13.32 -1.88 -11.33
N ALA A 361 12.85 -1.28 -10.23
CA ALA A 361 12.18 -2.02 -9.16
C ALA A 361 10.93 -2.79 -9.62
N HIS A 362 10.27 -2.39 -10.71
CA HIS A 362 9.15 -3.14 -11.28
C HIS A 362 9.48 -4.59 -11.63
N SER A 363 10.76 -4.93 -11.83
CA SER A 363 11.21 -6.32 -12.05
C SER A 363 11.02 -7.24 -10.83
N VAL A 364 10.78 -6.70 -9.63
CA VAL A 364 10.50 -7.49 -8.41
C VAL A 364 9.24 -8.34 -8.54
N HIS A 365 8.27 -7.89 -9.36
CA HIS A 365 7.04 -8.63 -9.62
C HIS A 365 7.28 -9.97 -10.35
N LEU A 366 8.45 -10.16 -10.99
CA LEU A 366 8.87 -11.43 -11.57
C LEU A 366 9.17 -12.50 -10.49
N LEU A 367 9.46 -12.08 -9.25
CA LEU A 367 9.67 -12.96 -8.09
C LEU A 367 8.42 -13.11 -7.23
N ASP A 368 7.41 -12.24 -7.40
CA ASP A 368 6.14 -12.29 -6.66
C ASP A 368 5.12 -13.16 -7.41
N THR A 369 5.15 -14.46 -7.15
CA THR A 369 4.39 -15.46 -7.93
C THR A 369 3.02 -15.82 -7.33
N GLY A 370 2.81 -15.60 -6.02
CA GLY A 370 1.59 -15.96 -5.30
C GLY A 370 1.58 -17.40 -4.79
N LEU A 371 0.52 -17.75 -4.05
CA LEU A 371 0.35 -19.05 -3.40
C LEU A 371 -0.73 -19.88 -4.11
N LEU A 372 -0.38 -21.12 -4.43
CA LEU A 372 -1.30 -22.18 -4.85
C LEU A 372 -1.64 -23.12 -3.70
N GLY A 373 -2.36 -24.19 -3.99
CA GLY A 373 -2.68 -25.25 -3.03
C GLY A 373 -1.43 -25.83 -2.36
N SER A 374 -1.63 -26.38 -1.16
CA SER A 374 -0.57 -26.97 -0.30
C SER A 374 0.52 -25.97 0.13
N GLY A 375 0.25 -24.65 0.09
CA GLY A 375 1.22 -23.63 0.42
C GLY A 375 2.39 -23.52 -0.58
N ALA A 376 2.24 -24.10 -1.78
CA ALA A 376 3.23 -24.01 -2.84
C ALA A 376 3.22 -22.63 -3.49
N SER A 377 4.40 -22.09 -3.82
CA SER A 377 4.49 -20.90 -4.68
C SER A 377 4.08 -21.26 -6.11
N ALA A 378 3.33 -20.38 -6.77
CA ALA A 378 3.01 -20.54 -8.17
C ALA A 378 4.30 -20.51 -9.03
N PRO A 379 4.37 -21.24 -10.15
CA PRO A 379 5.50 -21.14 -11.06
C PRO A 379 5.63 -19.69 -11.58
N GLY A 380 6.85 -19.14 -11.55
CA GLY A 380 7.15 -17.81 -12.08
C GLY A 380 7.46 -17.82 -13.58
N LEU A 381 7.60 -16.63 -14.16
CA LEU A 381 8.07 -16.43 -15.54
C LEU A 381 9.55 -16.80 -15.69
N LEU A 382 10.36 -16.56 -14.66
CA LEU A 382 11.78 -16.87 -14.65
C LEU A 382 12.03 -18.35 -14.29
N ASP A 383 13.13 -18.89 -14.80
CA ASP A 383 13.73 -20.12 -14.28
C ASP A 383 14.66 -19.81 -13.09
N PRO A 384 15.16 -20.81 -12.37
CA PRO A 384 16.04 -20.59 -11.20
C PRO A 384 17.32 -19.82 -11.52
N VAL A 385 17.89 -19.99 -12.72
CA VAL A 385 19.12 -19.28 -13.13
C VAL A 385 18.84 -17.79 -13.28
N ARG A 386 17.82 -17.44 -14.06
CA ARG A 386 17.42 -16.03 -14.27
C ARG A 386 16.90 -15.38 -12.98
N ALA A 387 16.21 -16.13 -12.13
CA ALA A 387 15.80 -15.63 -10.81
C ALA A 387 17.03 -15.29 -9.94
N GLY A 388 18.08 -16.13 -9.94
CA GLY A 388 19.33 -15.84 -9.25
C GLY A 388 20.12 -14.66 -9.85
N GLN A 389 20.08 -14.49 -11.16
CA GLN A 389 20.68 -13.31 -11.82
C GLN A 389 19.95 -12.03 -11.41
N LEU A 390 18.59 -12.04 -11.45
CA LEU A 390 17.78 -10.92 -11.00
C LEU A 390 18.02 -10.59 -9.51
N ALA A 391 18.11 -11.61 -8.66
CA ALA A 391 18.37 -11.41 -7.23
C ALA A 391 19.68 -10.65 -7.01
N ARG A 392 20.78 -11.05 -7.66
CA ARG A 392 22.07 -10.34 -7.58
C ARG A 392 21.99 -8.89 -8.07
N LEU A 393 21.23 -8.64 -9.13
CA LEU A 393 21.04 -7.28 -9.64
C LEU A 393 20.26 -6.40 -8.65
N LEU A 394 19.18 -6.92 -8.06
CA LEU A 394 18.37 -6.19 -7.06
C LEU A 394 19.13 -5.90 -5.77
N GLY A 395 19.96 -6.85 -5.29
CA GLY A 395 20.84 -6.67 -4.12
C GLY A 395 22.13 -5.90 -4.42
N GLY A 396 22.38 -5.55 -5.67
CA GLY A 396 23.56 -4.80 -6.08
C GLY A 396 23.48 -3.31 -5.81
N PRO A 397 24.64 -2.58 -5.72
CA PRO A 397 24.71 -1.18 -5.32
C PRO A 397 24.04 -0.22 -6.30
N ALA A 398 23.78 -0.63 -7.54
CA ALA A 398 23.04 0.16 -8.51
C ALA A 398 21.54 0.25 -8.13
N MET A 399 20.98 -0.81 -7.55
CA MET A 399 19.59 -0.89 -7.17
C MET A 399 19.38 -0.69 -5.66
N ASP A 400 20.21 -1.31 -4.81
CA ASP A 400 20.15 -1.08 -3.36
C ASP A 400 20.81 0.25 -2.99
N SER A 401 20.04 1.16 -2.42
CA SER A 401 20.54 2.45 -1.93
C SER A 401 21.18 2.37 -0.55
N GLY A 402 21.00 1.26 0.17
CA GLY A 402 21.26 1.12 1.59
C GLY A 402 20.08 1.60 2.48
N TRP A 403 19.07 2.24 1.87
CA TRP A 403 17.79 2.58 2.49
C TRP A 403 16.62 1.75 1.92
N GLY A 404 16.87 0.94 0.91
CA GLY A 404 15.93 0.14 0.16
C GLY A 404 16.15 0.21 -1.34
N LEU A 405 15.25 -0.37 -2.10
CA LEU A 405 15.37 -0.58 -3.54
C LEU A 405 15.01 0.68 -4.33
N ARG A 406 15.92 1.16 -5.18
CA ARG A 406 15.66 2.25 -6.13
C ARG A 406 14.70 1.81 -7.21
N THR A 407 13.86 2.74 -7.66
CA THR A 407 12.94 2.47 -8.78
C THR A 407 13.62 2.39 -10.14
N LEU A 408 14.85 2.91 -10.26
CA LEU A 408 15.70 2.83 -11.45
C LEU A 408 17.17 2.72 -11.03
N GLU A 409 17.96 1.93 -11.75
CA GLU A 409 19.39 1.77 -11.51
C GLU A 409 20.17 3.07 -11.68
N THR A 410 21.20 3.29 -10.86
CA THR A 410 21.99 4.53 -10.87
C THR A 410 22.81 4.76 -12.14
N GLY A 411 23.04 3.71 -12.92
CA GLY A 411 23.76 3.78 -14.20
C GLY A 411 22.92 4.26 -15.39
N ASP A 412 21.61 4.38 -15.23
CA ASP A 412 20.72 4.83 -16.30
C ASP A 412 20.80 6.35 -16.47
N ALA A 413 20.78 6.83 -17.71
CA ALA A 413 20.84 8.27 -18.01
C ALA A 413 19.62 9.05 -17.51
N ALA A 414 18.48 8.37 -17.28
CA ALA A 414 17.26 8.95 -16.72
C ALA A 414 17.21 8.89 -15.19
N TYR A 415 18.29 8.41 -14.54
CA TYR A 415 18.31 8.31 -13.09
C TYR A 415 18.18 9.69 -12.43
N ASN A 416 17.20 9.77 -11.53
CA ASN A 416 16.98 10.93 -10.67
C ASN A 416 16.52 10.41 -9.29
N PRO A 417 17.26 10.63 -8.20
CA PRO A 417 16.93 10.10 -6.89
C PRO A 417 15.54 10.53 -6.37
N PHE A 418 14.97 11.60 -6.91
CA PHE A 418 13.60 12.04 -6.65
C PHE A 418 12.60 11.63 -7.75
N GLY A 419 13.03 10.90 -8.77
CA GLY A 419 12.14 10.41 -9.82
C GLY A 419 11.23 9.29 -9.28
N HIS A 420 9.91 9.48 -9.33
CA HIS A 420 8.91 8.48 -8.84
C HIS A 420 9.14 7.06 -9.40
N ARG A 421 9.47 6.95 -10.69
CA ARG A 421 9.91 5.73 -11.38
C ARG A 421 11.33 5.84 -11.92
N GLY A 422 12.03 6.89 -11.55
CA GLY A 422 13.35 7.26 -12.08
C GLY A 422 14.49 7.15 -11.07
N GLY A 423 14.27 6.59 -9.88
CA GLY A 423 15.35 6.40 -8.92
C GLY A 423 14.98 6.55 -7.44
N ALA A 424 13.83 7.13 -7.09
CA ALA A 424 13.36 7.16 -5.69
C ALA A 424 13.24 5.75 -5.11
N VAL A 425 13.41 5.59 -3.81
CA VAL A 425 13.08 4.34 -3.12
C VAL A 425 11.59 4.33 -2.81
N ARG A 426 10.87 3.34 -3.30
CA ARG A 426 9.47 3.09 -2.94
C ARG A 426 9.37 1.90 -1.99
N VAL A 427 8.75 2.14 -0.84
CA VAL A 427 8.67 1.14 0.24
C VAL A 427 7.94 -0.11 -0.20
N GLN A 428 6.87 0.05 -1.00
CA GLN A 428 6.09 -1.06 -1.54
C GLN A 428 6.95 -2.02 -2.36
N GLU A 429 7.69 -1.51 -3.36
CA GLU A 429 8.53 -2.33 -4.23
C GLU A 429 9.66 -2.99 -3.44
N THR A 430 10.23 -2.29 -2.46
CA THR A 430 11.26 -2.87 -1.59
C THR A 430 10.70 -4.05 -0.79
N ALA A 431 9.49 -3.92 -0.24
CA ALA A 431 8.87 -5.01 0.52
C ALA A 431 8.51 -6.21 -0.37
N VAL A 432 8.02 -5.95 -1.60
CA VAL A 432 7.77 -7.02 -2.59
C VAL A 432 9.08 -7.71 -2.98
N ALA A 433 10.19 -6.94 -3.14
CA ALA A 433 11.52 -7.51 -3.38
C ALA A 433 11.95 -8.43 -2.24
N VAL A 434 11.87 -7.97 -1.00
CA VAL A 434 12.24 -8.77 0.19
C VAL A 434 11.41 -10.05 0.26
N ALA A 435 10.08 -9.96 0.07
CA ALA A 435 9.19 -11.12 0.10
C ALA A 435 9.48 -12.11 -1.04
N GLY A 436 9.67 -11.61 -2.26
CA GLY A 436 9.96 -12.43 -3.44
C GLY A 436 11.32 -13.10 -3.36
N LEU A 437 12.37 -12.36 -2.94
CA LEU A 437 13.72 -12.89 -2.72
C LEU A 437 13.73 -13.97 -1.64
N ALA A 438 13.10 -13.71 -0.50
CA ALA A 438 12.98 -14.69 0.59
C ALA A 438 12.22 -15.95 0.15
N ALA A 439 11.09 -15.79 -0.58
CA ALA A 439 10.31 -16.91 -1.09
C ALA A 439 11.09 -17.77 -2.10
N ALA A 440 12.02 -17.17 -2.83
CA ALA A 440 12.90 -17.83 -3.81
C ALA A 440 14.21 -18.34 -3.21
N GLY A 441 14.49 -18.09 -1.91
CA GLY A 441 15.69 -18.57 -1.20
C GLY A 441 16.93 -17.68 -1.34
N PHE A 442 16.74 -16.39 -1.71
CA PHE A 442 17.79 -15.38 -1.85
C PHE A 442 17.83 -14.44 -0.63
N GLU A 443 17.94 -15.02 0.55
CA GLU A 443 17.90 -14.27 1.82
C GLU A 443 19.09 -13.31 1.98
N LYS A 444 20.21 -13.62 1.36
CA LYS A 444 21.42 -12.76 1.37
C LYS A 444 21.15 -11.41 0.71
N GLU A 445 20.36 -11.40 -0.34
CA GLU A 445 19.97 -10.19 -1.07
C GLU A 445 18.76 -9.52 -0.42
N ALA A 446 17.87 -10.27 0.22
CA ALA A 446 16.69 -9.75 0.91
C ALA A 446 17.05 -8.99 2.20
N SER A 447 18.00 -9.49 2.98
CA SER A 447 18.33 -8.96 4.32
C SER A 447 18.82 -7.50 4.31
N PRO A 448 19.76 -7.07 3.44
CA PRO A 448 20.17 -5.66 3.36
C PRO A 448 18.99 -4.71 3.06
N LEU A 449 18.11 -5.08 2.13
CA LEU A 449 16.93 -4.30 1.79
C LEU A 449 15.97 -4.14 2.97
N LEU A 450 15.74 -5.20 3.74
CA LEU A 450 14.96 -5.17 4.98
C LEU A 450 15.57 -4.20 6.01
N HIS A 451 16.86 -4.34 6.29
CA HIS A 451 17.57 -3.47 7.23
C HIS A 451 17.58 -2.00 6.76
N GLY A 452 17.70 -1.76 5.46
CA GLY A 452 17.62 -0.44 4.87
C GLY A 452 16.30 0.26 5.17
N VAL A 453 15.18 -0.41 4.94
CA VAL A 453 13.84 0.14 5.24
C VAL A 453 13.62 0.35 6.73
N LEU A 454 14.10 -0.56 7.59
CA LEU A 454 14.01 -0.38 9.04
C LEU A 454 14.80 0.84 9.52
N ALA A 455 16.00 1.04 8.99
CA ALA A 455 16.81 2.23 9.29
C ALA A 455 16.15 3.52 8.78
N ALA A 456 15.54 3.49 7.59
CA ALA A 456 14.76 4.61 7.09
C ALA A 456 13.53 4.89 7.97
N ALA A 457 12.85 3.84 8.45
CA ALA A 457 11.69 3.98 9.32
C ALA A 457 11.99 4.72 10.62
N GLU A 458 13.16 4.50 11.24
CA GLU A 458 13.59 5.26 12.44
C GLU A 458 13.61 6.75 12.17
N THR A 459 14.22 7.18 11.06
CA THR A 459 14.29 8.60 10.67
C THR A 459 12.91 9.20 10.45
N PHE A 460 11.98 8.42 9.92
CA PHE A 460 10.59 8.84 9.71
C PHE A 460 9.68 8.63 10.92
N GLY A 461 10.22 8.33 12.11
CA GLY A 461 9.43 8.04 13.31
C GLY A 461 8.49 6.85 13.10
N TYR A 462 8.96 5.85 12.36
CA TYR A 462 8.26 4.61 11.95
C TYR A 462 7.02 4.82 11.08
N ARG A 463 6.67 6.06 10.73
CA ARG A 463 5.62 6.35 9.73
C ARG A 463 6.26 6.43 8.36
N LEU A 464 6.35 5.30 7.69
CA LEU A 464 6.97 5.18 6.37
C LEU A 464 6.21 6.03 5.32
N PRO A 465 6.89 6.94 4.62
CA PRO A 465 6.29 7.61 3.46
C PRO A 465 6.15 6.62 2.30
N GLU A 466 5.34 6.96 1.31
CA GLU A 466 5.23 6.20 0.07
C GLU A 466 6.59 5.96 -0.58
N MET A 467 7.41 7.02 -0.62
CA MET A 467 8.73 7.04 -1.22
C MET A 467 9.63 8.09 -0.57
N TYR A 468 10.93 7.94 -0.74
CA TYR A 468 11.97 8.89 -0.37
C TYR A 468 13.09 8.84 -1.40
N ALA A 469 14.03 9.79 -1.33
CA ALA A 469 15.10 9.89 -2.32
C ALA A 469 15.94 8.61 -2.38
N GLY A 470 16.33 8.20 -3.59
CA GLY A 470 17.18 7.03 -3.85
C GLY A 470 18.67 7.31 -3.69
N GLU A 471 19.05 8.36 -2.97
CA GLU A 471 20.44 8.64 -2.63
C GLU A 471 21.10 7.48 -1.90
N ARG A 472 22.40 7.31 -2.13
CA ARG A 472 23.18 6.27 -1.44
C ARG A 472 23.29 6.60 0.04
N ARG A 473 23.05 5.59 0.88
CA ARG A 473 23.29 5.70 2.32
C ARG A 473 24.75 6.01 2.62
N THR A 474 24.97 7.03 3.42
CA THR A 474 26.27 7.39 3.99
C THR A 474 26.27 7.14 5.49
N GLU A 475 27.45 6.99 6.08
CA GLU A 475 27.60 6.87 7.52
C GLU A 475 27.05 8.11 8.24
N GLY A 476 26.20 7.92 9.25
CA GLY A 476 25.53 9.02 9.95
C GLY A 476 24.47 9.77 9.12
N GLY A 477 24.25 9.38 7.86
CA GLY A 477 23.25 10.01 6.98
C GLY A 477 21.82 9.58 7.31
N ALA A 478 20.87 10.33 6.76
CA ALA A 478 19.43 10.06 6.84
C ALA A 478 18.82 10.03 5.43
N PRO A 479 17.76 9.25 5.18
CA PRO A 479 17.05 9.28 3.92
C PRO A 479 16.36 10.63 3.73
N LEU A 480 16.49 11.22 2.54
CA LEU A 480 15.88 12.50 2.23
C LEU A 480 14.39 12.33 1.94
N PRO A 481 13.51 13.10 2.61
CA PRO A 481 12.07 13.05 2.34
C PRO A 481 11.75 13.44 0.90
N HIS A 482 10.82 12.73 0.26
CA HIS A 482 10.33 13.08 -1.07
C HIS A 482 9.15 14.06 -0.96
N PRO A 483 9.19 15.24 -1.62
CA PRO A 483 8.18 16.30 -1.42
C PRO A 483 6.77 15.88 -1.88
N ALA A 484 6.65 15.00 -2.88
CA ALA A 484 5.38 14.54 -3.40
C ALA A 484 4.91 13.19 -2.80
N ALA A 485 5.59 12.66 -1.78
CA ALA A 485 5.19 11.41 -1.16
C ALA A 485 3.94 11.56 -0.29
N CYS A 486 3.03 10.61 -0.37
CA CYS A 486 2.01 10.44 0.66
C CYS A 486 2.63 9.90 1.95
N ARG A 487 2.17 10.46 3.08
CA ARG A 487 2.56 10.01 4.43
C ARG A 487 1.45 10.38 5.43
N PRO A 488 0.58 9.44 5.84
CA PRO A 488 0.63 8.00 5.55
C PRO A 488 0.28 7.64 4.10
N ALA A 489 0.76 6.46 3.68
CA ALA A 489 0.40 5.82 2.42
C ALA A 489 0.01 4.35 2.69
N ALA A 490 -1.11 3.90 2.12
CA ALA A 490 -1.64 2.56 2.38
C ALA A 490 -0.65 1.45 2.01
N THR A 491 -0.03 1.57 0.84
CA THR A 491 0.94 0.57 0.36
C THR A 491 2.23 0.58 1.17
N ALA A 492 2.68 1.74 1.69
CA ALA A 492 3.87 1.81 2.54
C ALA A 492 3.61 1.21 3.93
N ALA A 493 2.45 1.51 4.52
CA ALA A 493 2.06 0.93 5.80
C ALA A 493 1.85 -0.60 5.70
N ALA A 494 1.16 -1.07 4.65
CA ALA A 494 1.00 -2.50 4.39
C ALA A 494 2.33 -3.19 4.08
N ALA A 495 3.25 -2.52 3.39
CA ALA A 495 4.60 -3.01 3.11
C ALA A 495 5.42 -3.21 4.39
N GLY A 496 5.31 -2.31 5.37
CA GLY A 496 5.96 -2.49 6.68
C GLY A 496 5.48 -3.77 7.39
N LEU A 497 4.19 -4.11 7.28
CA LEU A 497 3.67 -5.38 7.80
C LEU A 497 4.15 -6.57 6.98
N LEU A 498 4.17 -6.48 5.64
CA LEU A 498 4.66 -7.53 4.76
C LEU A 498 6.12 -7.88 5.08
N LEU A 499 6.99 -6.88 5.28
CA LEU A 499 8.40 -7.09 5.66
C LEU A 499 8.52 -7.98 6.90
N LEU A 500 7.72 -7.72 7.93
CA LEU A 500 7.78 -8.47 9.18
C LEU A 500 7.11 -9.85 9.08
N THR A 501 5.97 -9.97 8.39
CA THR A 501 5.29 -11.26 8.20
C THR A 501 6.05 -12.19 7.25
N THR A 502 6.84 -11.65 6.33
CA THR A 502 7.75 -12.42 5.47
C THR A 502 8.74 -13.24 6.29
N LEU A 503 9.22 -12.72 7.43
CA LEU A 503 10.18 -13.42 8.29
C LEU A 503 9.64 -14.74 8.84
N ALA A 504 8.32 -14.79 9.11
CA ALA A 504 7.66 -16.01 9.58
C ALA A 504 7.30 -16.99 8.45
N GLY A 505 7.22 -16.51 7.21
CA GLY A 505 6.97 -17.34 6.03
C GLY A 505 5.66 -18.12 6.09
N ILE A 506 4.58 -17.50 6.58
CA ILE A 506 3.27 -18.14 6.75
C ILE A 506 2.62 -18.40 5.39
N ARG A 507 2.32 -19.67 5.09
CA ARG A 507 1.73 -20.14 3.84
C ARG A 507 0.47 -20.95 4.12
N PRO A 508 -0.69 -20.30 4.22
CA PRO A 508 -1.93 -20.99 4.51
C PRO A 508 -2.53 -21.65 3.26
N ASP A 509 -3.17 -22.78 3.48
CA ASP A 509 -4.11 -23.41 2.57
C ASP A 509 -5.32 -23.88 3.38
N VAL A 510 -6.11 -22.90 3.83
CA VAL A 510 -7.28 -23.15 4.68
C VAL A 510 -8.29 -24.10 4.02
N PRO A 511 -8.54 -24.05 2.69
CA PRO A 511 -9.40 -25.02 2.04
C PRO A 511 -8.93 -26.48 2.19
N ALA A 512 -7.61 -26.70 2.32
CA ALA A 512 -7.05 -28.03 2.59
C ALA A 512 -6.81 -28.30 4.08
N GLY A 513 -7.22 -27.39 4.97
CA GLY A 513 -6.97 -27.48 6.41
C GLY A 513 -5.50 -27.39 6.81
N LYS A 514 -4.66 -26.71 6.05
CA LYS A 514 -3.20 -26.68 6.26
C LYS A 514 -2.64 -25.27 6.42
N VAL A 515 -1.57 -25.16 7.21
CA VAL A 515 -0.68 -24.00 7.25
C VAL A 515 0.76 -24.51 7.25
N THR A 516 1.56 -24.05 6.28
CA THR A 516 2.99 -24.36 6.21
C THR A 516 3.79 -23.13 6.62
N LEU A 517 4.85 -23.31 7.38
CA LEU A 517 5.79 -22.25 7.74
C LEU A 517 7.11 -22.44 6.99
N ARG A 518 7.59 -21.37 6.36
CA ARG A 518 8.91 -21.30 5.74
C ARG A 518 9.60 -20.01 6.16
N PRO A 519 10.10 -19.97 7.40
CA PRO A 519 10.75 -18.77 7.93
C PRO A 519 12.02 -18.44 7.13
N VAL A 520 12.35 -17.15 7.11
CA VAL A 520 13.59 -16.67 6.48
C VAL A 520 14.78 -17.20 7.28
N ARG A 521 15.68 -17.86 6.59
CA ARG A 521 16.91 -18.37 7.20
C ARG A 521 17.82 -17.23 7.62
N GLY A 522 18.69 -17.48 8.63
CA GLY A 522 19.63 -16.48 9.11
C GLY A 522 19.04 -15.41 10.04
N THR A 523 17.73 -15.45 10.32
CA THR A 523 17.03 -14.59 11.30
C THR A 523 17.57 -13.15 11.35
N PRO A 524 17.37 -12.36 10.29
CA PRO A 524 18.02 -11.06 10.14
C PRO A 524 17.71 -10.05 11.24
N LEU A 525 16.62 -10.23 12.00
CA LEU A 525 16.22 -9.38 13.13
C LEU A 525 16.27 -10.12 14.48
N GLY A 526 16.95 -11.29 14.55
CA GLY A 526 16.92 -12.14 15.73
C GLY A 526 15.57 -12.86 15.89
N GLU A 527 15.15 -13.08 17.15
CA GLU A 527 13.83 -13.63 17.44
C GLU A 527 12.73 -12.64 17.07
N ILE A 528 11.65 -13.14 16.47
CA ILE A 528 10.44 -12.37 16.18
C ILE A 528 9.21 -13.17 16.59
N GLU A 529 8.25 -12.48 17.21
CA GLU A 529 6.97 -13.02 17.60
C GLU A 529 5.86 -12.17 16.97
N LEU A 530 4.92 -12.84 16.29
CA LEU A 530 3.75 -12.22 15.69
C LEU A 530 2.50 -12.83 16.32
N THR A 531 1.71 -12.03 17.03
CA THR A 531 0.51 -12.49 17.75
C THR A 531 -0.74 -11.82 17.22
N GLY A 532 -1.89 -12.47 17.40
CA GLY A 532 -3.19 -11.94 16.99
C GLY A 532 -3.36 -11.80 15.47
N LEU A 533 -2.54 -12.48 14.68
CA LEU A 533 -2.80 -12.71 13.25
C LEU A 533 -4.08 -13.52 13.08
N ARG A 534 -4.54 -13.69 11.84
CA ARG A 534 -5.75 -14.47 11.56
C ARG A 534 -5.54 -15.44 10.41
N VAL A 535 -5.84 -16.70 10.67
CA VAL A 535 -5.92 -17.76 9.66
C VAL A 535 -7.25 -18.49 9.86
N ALA A 536 -7.97 -18.78 8.81
CA ALA A 536 -9.32 -19.38 8.88
C ALA A 536 -10.31 -18.56 9.75
N GLY A 537 -10.13 -17.23 9.81
CA GLY A 537 -10.95 -16.35 10.64
C GLY A 537 -10.67 -16.42 12.16
N ALA A 538 -9.79 -17.32 12.61
CA ALA A 538 -9.41 -17.51 14.01
C ALA A 538 -8.04 -16.87 14.33
N PRO A 539 -7.76 -16.59 15.62
CA PRO A 539 -6.44 -16.12 16.04
C PRO A 539 -5.33 -17.08 15.63
N PHE A 540 -4.21 -16.51 15.23
CA PHE A 540 -3.00 -17.24 14.86
C PHE A 540 -1.77 -16.47 15.38
N SER A 541 -0.88 -17.18 16.06
CA SER A 541 0.35 -16.62 16.63
C SER A 541 1.53 -17.50 16.28
N VAL A 542 2.65 -16.87 15.90
CA VAL A 542 3.87 -17.57 15.48
C VAL A 542 5.09 -16.87 16.03
N ARG A 543 6.06 -17.66 16.50
CA ARG A 543 7.38 -17.23 16.91
C ARG A 543 8.42 -17.83 15.99
N VAL A 544 9.38 -17.02 15.55
CA VAL A 544 10.59 -17.47 14.85
C VAL A 544 11.76 -17.22 15.78
N GLY A 545 12.35 -18.28 16.29
CA GLY A 545 13.47 -18.20 17.21
C GLY A 545 14.79 -17.86 16.48
N ARG A 546 15.84 -17.54 17.25
CA ARG A 546 17.17 -17.14 16.74
C ARG A 546 17.84 -18.19 15.85
N LEU A 547 17.41 -19.43 15.88
CA LEU A 547 17.89 -20.50 15.01
C LEU A 547 17.10 -20.62 13.69
N GLY A 548 16.17 -19.71 13.43
CA GLY A 548 15.34 -19.73 12.21
C GLY A 548 14.26 -20.81 12.23
N LEU A 549 13.93 -21.36 13.40
CA LEU A 549 12.83 -22.32 13.57
C LEU A 549 11.55 -21.55 13.90
N ALA A 550 10.50 -21.79 13.12
CA ALA A 550 9.19 -21.22 13.39
C ALA A 550 8.35 -22.18 14.25
N MET A 551 7.67 -21.63 15.24
CA MET A 551 6.77 -22.33 16.14
C MET A 551 5.43 -21.64 16.17
N VAL A 552 4.36 -22.38 15.90
CA VAL A 552 2.98 -21.87 16.05
C VAL A 552 2.59 -21.98 17.50
N GLU A 553 2.23 -20.86 18.11
CA GLU A 553 1.82 -20.80 19.53
C GLU A 553 0.31 -20.83 19.68
N GLU A 554 -0.42 -20.33 18.66
CA GLU A 554 -1.87 -20.30 18.62
C GLU A 554 -2.38 -20.54 17.20
N ALA A 555 -3.35 -21.42 17.03
CA ALA A 555 -4.01 -21.68 15.76
C ALA A 555 -5.43 -22.22 15.97
N ALA A 556 -6.27 -22.10 14.93
CA ALA A 556 -7.60 -22.74 14.94
C ALA A 556 -7.47 -24.27 15.07
N GLY A 557 -8.38 -24.87 15.86
CA GLY A 557 -8.48 -26.32 15.92
C GLY A 557 -8.77 -26.93 14.53
N GLY A 558 -8.09 -28.05 14.23
CA GLY A 558 -8.26 -28.76 12.96
C GLY A 558 -7.31 -28.33 11.83
N LEU A 559 -6.49 -27.30 12.01
CA LEU A 559 -5.45 -26.95 11.05
C LEU A 559 -4.23 -27.87 11.24
N GLN A 560 -3.80 -28.51 10.16
CA GLN A 560 -2.53 -29.23 10.10
C GLN A 560 -1.39 -28.24 9.92
N LEU A 561 -0.43 -28.27 10.84
CA LEU A 561 0.75 -27.41 10.80
C LEU A 561 1.91 -28.20 10.18
N GLY A 562 2.51 -27.63 9.12
CA GLY A 562 3.68 -28.18 8.43
C GLY A 562 4.87 -27.20 8.46
N ALA A 563 6.08 -27.72 8.40
CA ALA A 563 7.33 -26.96 8.26
C ALA A 563 7.90 -27.09 6.85
#